data_ac7c0b3394310177eb52279f30497258
#
_entry.id   ac7c0b3394310177eb52279f30497258
#
_cell.length_a   1.000
_cell.length_b   1.000
_cell.length_c   1.000
_cell.angle_alpha   90.00
_cell.angle_beta   90.00
_cell.angle_gamma   90.00
#
_symmetry.space_group_name_H-M   'P 1'
#
loop_
_entity.id
_entity.type
_entity.pdbx_description
1 polymer ?
#
loop_
_entity_poly.entity_id
_entity_poly.type
_entity_poly.pdbx_seq_one_letter_code
_entity_poly.pdbx_strand_id
1 'polypeptide(L)'
;MKLIKYFFQFLLIMIFFFIFKILGYRISSNFGGKLFEIVGPLFRSKQLIHSNILKAMPNSNMKNIKNITKLMWNNYGRVFAEYVFIKNFRYGKLNSRIEIEGQDILDKIKKFNKQVVFISGHFANFELMALHLEKSGIPLSTIYRPLNNIFLNKIMERIRNKYICEKQIKKGIGGMKKLIKLKKDNYSTALMIDQRVSEGIKSNFFNKEAFTTTIPAQLAKKFKIPVVPIFIERIDNINFKIIIKEPISFTEEDSIKKITDELNIILEKMILQKPGQWIWSHNRWK
;
A
#
# COMPACT_ATOMS: atom_id res chain seq x y z
N MET A 1 28.97 -12.56 4.09
CA MET A 1 28.87 -11.15 3.71
C MET A 1 27.41 -10.60 3.74
N LYS A 2 26.42 -11.21 3.08
CA LYS A 2 25.05 -10.69 3.01
C LYS A 2 24.35 -10.54 4.37
N LEU A 3 24.53 -11.52 5.27
CA LEU A 3 23.91 -11.52 6.61
C LEU A 3 24.48 -10.41 7.50
N ILE A 4 25.81 -10.21 7.46
CA ILE A 4 26.51 -9.15 8.18
C ILE A 4 26.01 -7.77 7.72
N LYS A 5 25.89 -7.56 6.40
CA LYS A 5 25.30 -6.33 5.85
C LYS A 5 23.89 -6.10 6.37
N TYR A 6 23.04 -7.14 6.41
CA TYR A 6 21.69 -7.03 6.92
C TYR A 6 21.64 -6.71 8.41
N PHE A 7 22.57 -7.24 9.18
CA PHE A 7 22.69 -6.94 10.61
C PHE A 7 23.04 -5.47 10.85
N PHE A 8 24.04 -4.91 10.15
CA PHE A 8 24.39 -3.50 10.28
C PHE A 8 23.25 -2.58 9.79
N GLN A 9 22.59 -2.92 8.70
CA GLN A 9 21.39 -2.19 8.26
C GLN A 9 20.28 -2.21 9.31
N PHE A 10 20.08 -3.35 9.95
CA PHE A 10 19.13 -3.51 11.04
C PHE A 10 19.49 -2.60 12.23
N LEU A 11 20.73 -2.62 12.70
CA LEU A 11 21.18 -1.77 13.81
C LEU A 11 20.96 -0.28 13.48
N LEU A 12 21.35 0.15 12.30
CA LEU A 12 21.17 1.54 11.85
C LEU A 12 19.69 1.95 11.88
N ILE A 13 18.82 1.11 11.36
CA ILE A 13 17.37 1.37 11.36
C ILE A 13 16.82 1.41 12.79
N MET A 14 17.28 0.54 13.69
CA MET A 14 16.87 0.55 15.09
C MET A 14 17.29 1.83 15.83
N ILE A 15 18.48 2.36 15.51
CA ILE A 15 18.96 3.66 16.04
C ILE A 15 17.99 4.77 15.56
N PHE A 16 17.64 4.81 14.28
CA PHE A 16 16.66 5.79 13.77
C PHE A 16 15.29 5.62 14.45
N PHE A 17 14.81 4.41 14.62
CA PHE A 17 13.54 4.14 15.28
C PHE A 17 13.53 4.61 16.74
N PHE A 18 14.65 4.43 17.45
CA PHE A 18 14.84 4.95 18.80
C PHE A 18 14.80 6.49 18.82
N ILE A 19 15.56 7.15 17.95
CA ILE A 19 15.58 8.62 17.80
C ILE A 19 14.17 9.13 17.49
N PHE A 20 13.48 8.53 16.52
CA PHE A 20 12.10 8.92 16.17
C PHE A 20 11.15 8.79 17.36
N LYS A 21 11.31 7.75 18.17
CA LYS A 21 10.47 7.55 19.35
C LYS A 21 10.64 8.68 20.37
N ILE A 22 11.87 9.18 20.55
CA ILE A 22 12.18 10.31 21.45
C ILE A 22 11.64 11.62 20.89
N LEU A 23 11.84 11.88 19.60
CA LEU A 23 11.42 13.15 18.97
C LEU A 23 9.90 13.31 18.85
N GLY A 24 9.14 12.24 18.98
CA GLY A 24 7.70 12.24 18.80
C GLY A 24 7.27 12.32 17.34
N TYR A 25 5.99 12.07 17.11
CA TYR A 25 5.42 11.82 15.78
C TYR A 25 5.67 12.95 14.77
N ARG A 26 5.34 14.20 15.13
CA ARG A 26 5.38 15.34 14.21
C ARG A 26 6.80 15.65 13.72
N ILE A 27 7.74 15.70 14.66
CA ILE A 27 9.15 16.02 14.37
C ILE A 27 9.76 14.86 13.55
N SER A 28 9.52 13.62 13.96
CA SER A 28 10.04 12.42 13.29
C SER A 28 9.55 12.30 11.85
N SER A 29 8.25 12.51 11.61
CA SER A 29 7.70 12.48 10.24
C SER A 29 8.34 13.56 9.36
N ASN A 30 8.48 14.79 9.86
CA ASN A 30 9.11 15.88 9.12
C ASN A 30 10.61 15.61 8.86
N PHE A 31 11.33 15.17 9.87
CA PHE A 31 12.76 14.86 9.77
C PHE A 31 12.98 13.69 8.78
N GLY A 32 12.23 12.59 8.92
CA GLY A 32 12.29 11.45 7.99
C GLY A 32 12.02 11.86 6.55
N GLY A 33 10.99 12.71 6.34
CA GLY A 33 10.66 13.24 5.03
C GLY A 33 11.83 14.02 4.39
N LYS A 34 12.40 14.98 5.11
CA LYS A 34 13.57 15.77 4.63
C LYS A 34 14.80 14.91 4.43
N LEU A 35 15.07 13.97 5.34
CA LEU A 35 16.18 13.04 5.20
C LEU A 35 16.10 12.26 3.88
N PHE A 36 14.92 11.72 3.54
CA PHE A 36 14.76 10.92 2.33
C PHE A 36 14.71 11.77 1.03
N GLU A 37 14.38 13.05 1.09
CA GLU A 37 14.59 13.95 -0.05
C GLU A 37 16.06 13.98 -0.49
N ILE A 38 16.99 13.87 0.48
CA ILE A 38 18.44 13.91 0.25
C ILE A 38 18.98 12.52 -0.06
N VAL A 39 18.72 11.52 0.78
CA VAL A 39 19.33 10.20 0.67
C VAL A 39 18.56 9.25 -0.26
N GLY A 40 17.25 9.48 -0.46
CA GLY A 40 16.41 8.61 -1.29
C GLY A 40 16.92 8.43 -2.71
N PRO A 41 17.36 9.50 -3.43
CA PRO A 41 17.91 9.37 -4.77
C PRO A 41 19.12 8.44 -4.89
N LEU A 42 19.82 8.14 -3.79
CA LEU A 42 20.96 7.20 -3.77
C LEU A 42 20.50 5.73 -3.85
N PHE A 43 19.24 5.43 -3.52
CA PHE A 43 18.73 4.05 -3.49
C PHE A 43 18.12 3.58 -4.81
N ARG A 44 17.75 4.49 -5.71
CA ARG A 44 17.09 4.14 -6.98
C ARG A 44 17.50 5.08 -8.11
N SER A 45 17.57 4.54 -9.31
CA SER A 45 17.88 5.30 -10.51
C SER A 45 16.87 6.43 -10.74
N LYS A 46 17.39 7.64 -10.86
CA LYS A 46 16.62 8.84 -11.21
C LYS A 46 15.96 8.69 -12.60
N GLN A 47 16.67 8.08 -13.56
CA GLN A 47 16.18 7.82 -14.90
C GLN A 47 14.94 6.91 -14.87
N LEU A 48 14.95 5.85 -14.03
CA LEU A 48 13.80 4.97 -13.87
C LEU A 48 12.59 5.72 -13.35
N ILE A 49 12.75 6.53 -12.31
CA ILE A 49 11.66 7.32 -11.72
C ILE A 49 11.08 8.29 -12.75
N HIS A 50 11.94 9.03 -13.45
CA HIS A 50 11.53 9.98 -14.49
C HIS A 50 10.80 9.27 -15.63
N SER A 51 11.33 8.14 -16.11
CA SER A 51 10.68 7.32 -17.15
C SER A 51 9.30 6.84 -16.71
N ASN A 52 9.15 6.41 -15.47
CA ASN A 52 7.86 5.96 -14.94
C ASN A 52 6.85 7.11 -14.87
N ILE A 53 7.27 8.30 -14.42
CA ILE A 53 6.42 9.50 -14.38
C ILE A 53 5.98 9.88 -15.81
N LEU A 54 6.90 9.91 -16.76
CA LEU A 54 6.58 10.24 -18.16
C LEU A 54 5.69 9.19 -18.84
N LYS A 55 5.77 7.92 -18.45
CA LYS A 55 4.85 6.89 -18.95
C LYS A 55 3.41 7.14 -18.51
N ALA A 56 3.22 7.63 -17.30
CA ALA A 56 1.89 7.93 -16.76
C ALA A 56 1.41 9.34 -17.13
N MET A 57 2.31 10.29 -17.22
CA MET A 57 2.03 11.72 -17.46
C MET A 57 2.97 12.26 -18.56
N PRO A 58 2.72 11.93 -19.85
CA PRO A 58 3.64 12.25 -20.95
C PRO A 58 3.93 13.73 -21.13
N ASN A 59 2.96 14.58 -20.80
CA ASN A 59 3.06 16.05 -20.96
C ASN A 59 3.73 16.75 -19.76
N SER A 60 4.29 15.98 -18.79
CA SER A 60 4.96 16.56 -17.63
C SER A 60 6.28 17.20 -18.02
N ASN A 61 6.44 18.47 -17.68
CA ASN A 61 7.72 19.14 -17.84
C ASN A 61 8.73 18.71 -16.75
N MET A 62 10.00 19.03 -16.96
CA MET A 62 11.07 18.63 -16.04
C MET A 62 10.91 19.19 -14.62
N LYS A 63 10.31 20.36 -14.46
CA LYS A 63 10.01 20.96 -13.15
C LYS A 63 9.01 20.11 -12.38
N ASN A 64 7.92 19.68 -13.04
CA ASN A 64 6.91 18.81 -12.44
C ASN A 64 7.49 17.44 -12.06
N ILE A 65 8.29 16.82 -12.95
CA ILE A 65 8.94 15.53 -12.68
C ILE A 65 9.85 15.62 -11.46
N LYS A 66 10.67 16.66 -11.37
CA LYS A 66 11.54 16.89 -10.18
C LYS A 66 10.72 17.08 -8.91
N ASN A 67 9.61 17.83 -8.97
CA ASN A 67 8.74 18.07 -7.83
C ASN A 67 8.06 16.77 -7.37
N ILE A 68 7.47 15.99 -8.27
CA ILE A 68 6.86 14.69 -7.97
C ILE A 68 7.88 13.74 -7.34
N THR A 69 9.10 13.68 -7.92
CA THR A 69 10.20 12.86 -7.39
C THR A 69 10.58 13.25 -5.96
N LYS A 70 10.68 14.55 -5.69
CA LYS A 70 10.98 15.09 -4.35
C LYS A 70 9.88 14.73 -3.36
N LEU A 71 8.61 14.96 -3.72
CA LEU A 71 7.45 14.64 -2.88
C LEU A 71 7.35 13.14 -2.60
N MET A 72 7.61 12.29 -3.59
CA MET A 72 7.67 10.84 -3.41
C MET A 72 8.72 10.46 -2.35
N TRP A 73 9.94 10.96 -2.44
CA TRP A 73 10.98 10.66 -1.45
C TRP A 73 10.63 11.22 -0.07
N ASN A 74 10.07 12.42 -0.01
CA ASN A 74 9.57 12.99 1.25
C ASN A 74 8.54 12.04 1.88
N ASN A 75 7.55 11.59 1.11
CA ASN A 75 6.54 10.68 1.61
C ASN A 75 7.15 9.34 2.10
N TYR A 76 8.11 8.77 1.38
CA TYR A 76 8.83 7.57 1.83
C TYR A 76 9.49 7.74 3.19
N GLY A 77 10.22 8.85 3.36
CA GLY A 77 10.90 9.12 4.61
C GLY A 77 9.93 9.34 5.77
N ARG A 78 8.78 9.98 5.51
CA ARG A 78 7.71 10.11 6.49
C ARG A 78 7.16 8.75 6.91
N VAL A 79 6.79 7.90 5.95
CA VAL A 79 6.29 6.54 6.23
C VAL A 79 7.30 5.73 7.04
N PHE A 80 8.59 5.82 6.70
CA PHE A 80 9.65 5.17 7.46
C PHE A 80 9.69 5.62 8.93
N ALA A 81 9.64 6.93 9.19
CA ALA A 81 9.64 7.47 10.54
C ALA A 81 8.33 7.19 11.30
N GLU A 82 7.21 7.19 10.61
CA GLU A 82 5.88 6.95 11.18
C GLU A 82 5.67 5.50 11.62
N TYR A 83 6.49 4.57 11.10
CA TYR A 83 6.33 3.15 11.40
C TYR A 83 6.43 2.83 12.89
N VAL A 84 7.24 3.57 13.66
CA VAL A 84 7.36 3.39 15.12
C VAL A 84 6.14 3.87 15.89
N PHE A 85 5.22 4.60 15.25
CA PHE A 85 4.00 5.16 15.84
C PHE A 85 2.72 4.40 15.44
N ILE A 86 2.81 3.30 14.69
CA ILE A 86 1.63 2.53 14.24
C ILE A 86 0.73 2.13 15.42
N LYS A 87 1.31 1.73 16.56
CA LYS A 87 0.54 1.48 17.80
C LYS A 87 -0.29 2.68 18.22
N ASN A 88 0.24 3.89 18.08
CA ASN A 88 -0.44 5.13 18.49
C ASN A 88 -1.59 5.50 17.53
N PHE A 89 -1.50 5.13 16.25
CA PHE A 89 -2.62 5.23 15.30
C PHE A 89 -3.73 4.24 15.65
N ARG A 90 -3.39 3.04 16.11
CA ARG A 90 -4.41 2.05 16.46
C ARG A 90 -5.12 2.36 17.77
N TYR A 91 -4.37 2.66 18.83
CA TYR A 91 -4.87 2.72 20.21
C TYR A 91 -4.66 4.07 20.90
N GLY A 92 -4.01 5.04 20.26
CA GLY A 92 -3.61 6.28 20.88
C GLY A 92 -4.16 7.53 20.20
N LYS A 93 -3.66 8.68 20.62
CA LYS A 93 -4.09 10.00 20.17
C LYS A 93 -3.91 10.25 18.66
N LEU A 94 -3.06 9.46 17.96
CA LEU A 94 -2.86 9.67 16.53
C LEU A 94 -4.03 9.14 15.68
N ASN A 95 -4.97 8.40 16.26
CA ASN A 95 -6.18 8.00 15.56
C ASN A 95 -7.00 9.18 15.05
N SER A 96 -7.05 10.29 15.80
CA SER A 96 -7.75 11.53 15.41
C SER A 96 -7.14 12.24 14.19
N ARG A 97 -5.97 11.80 13.72
CA ARG A 97 -5.32 12.31 12.51
C ARG A 97 -5.76 11.59 11.23
N ILE A 98 -6.66 10.65 11.35
CA ILE A 98 -7.20 9.89 10.21
C ILE A 98 -8.66 10.30 10.04
N GLU A 99 -8.96 11.02 8.98
CA GLU A 99 -10.30 11.28 8.48
C GLU A 99 -10.75 10.11 7.59
N ILE A 100 -12.02 9.72 7.69
CA ILE A 100 -12.59 8.64 6.89
C ILE A 100 -13.73 9.17 6.04
N GLU A 101 -13.65 8.95 4.75
CA GLU A 101 -14.74 9.14 3.80
C GLU A 101 -15.24 7.77 3.34
N GLY A 102 -16.55 7.54 3.36
CA GLY A 102 -17.18 6.25 3.03
C GLY A 102 -17.22 5.27 4.20
N GLN A 103 -17.25 5.76 5.46
CA GLN A 103 -17.39 4.91 6.64
C GLN A 103 -18.69 4.09 6.60
N ASP A 104 -19.77 4.66 6.05
CA ASP A 104 -21.05 3.99 5.88
C ASP A 104 -20.97 2.73 4.99
N ILE A 105 -20.05 2.70 4.03
CA ILE A 105 -19.78 1.52 3.20
C ILE A 105 -19.20 0.39 4.06
N LEU A 106 -18.25 0.70 4.95
CA LEU A 106 -17.70 -0.29 5.88
C LEU A 106 -18.77 -0.78 6.86
N ASP A 107 -19.60 0.11 7.34
CA ASP A 107 -20.68 -0.21 8.27
C ASP A 107 -21.71 -1.14 7.61
N LYS A 108 -22.03 -0.91 6.33
CA LYS A 108 -22.87 -1.82 5.52
C LYS A 108 -22.20 -3.19 5.32
N ILE A 109 -20.91 -3.23 4.96
CA ILE A 109 -20.15 -4.48 4.79
C ILE A 109 -20.18 -5.28 6.09
N LYS A 110 -19.93 -4.65 7.22
CA LYS A 110 -19.94 -5.26 8.54
C LYS A 110 -21.36 -5.74 8.93
N LYS A 111 -22.35 -4.86 8.85
CA LYS A 111 -23.74 -5.16 9.22
C LYS A 111 -24.29 -6.38 8.49
N PHE A 112 -24.01 -6.49 7.19
CA PHE A 112 -24.49 -7.60 6.36
C PHE A 112 -23.49 -8.77 6.30
N ASN A 113 -22.40 -8.72 7.07
CA ASN A 113 -21.34 -9.73 7.11
C ASN A 113 -20.84 -10.12 5.70
N LYS A 114 -20.73 -9.12 4.81
CA LYS A 114 -20.34 -9.34 3.41
C LYS A 114 -18.82 -9.48 3.27
N GLN A 115 -18.40 -10.48 2.52
CA GLN A 115 -17.03 -10.56 2.07
C GLN A 115 -16.79 -9.62 0.90
N VAL A 116 -15.61 -8.97 0.90
CA VAL A 116 -15.19 -8.11 -0.21
C VAL A 116 -13.69 -8.28 -0.48
N VAL A 117 -13.24 -7.78 -1.63
CA VAL A 117 -11.82 -7.62 -1.95
C VAL A 117 -11.49 -6.12 -1.94
N PHE A 118 -10.77 -5.66 -0.94
CA PHE A 118 -10.24 -4.29 -0.96
C PHE A 118 -8.99 -4.21 -1.83
N ILE A 119 -8.95 -3.21 -2.71
CA ILE A 119 -7.79 -2.94 -3.56
C ILE A 119 -7.25 -1.54 -3.34
N SER A 120 -5.93 -1.40 -3.42
CA SER A 120 -5.24 -0.11 -3.35
C SER A 120 -3.86 -0.16 -4.03
N GLY A 121 -3.10 0.91 -3.86
CA GLY A 121 -1.68 1.02 -4.15
C GLY A 121 -0.89 1.50 -2.93
N HIS A 122 0.43 1.59 -3.09
CA HIS A 122 1.34 2.07 -2.04
C HIS A 122 1.33 3.61 -2.00
N PHE A 123 0.23 4.19 -1.50
CA PHE A 123 0.04 5.63 -1.33
C PHE A 123 0.30 6.06 0.11
N ALA A 124 0.81 7.27 0.30
CA ALA A 124 0.98 7.88 1.62
C ALA A 124 1.51 6.87 2.67
N ASN A 125 0.87 6.77 3.84
CA ASN A 125 1.12 5.69 4.79
C ASN A 125 0.06 4.58 4.62
N PHE A 126 0.23 3.77 3.61
CA PHE A 126 -0.69 2.70 3.19
C PHE A 126 -1.00 1.66 4.28
N GLU A 127 -0.14 1.50 5.30
CA GLU A 127 -0.39 0.59 6.43
C GLU A 127 -1.64 0.98 7.22
N LEU A 128 -1.98 2.29 7.23
CA LEU A 128 -3.14 2.80 7.96
C LEU A 128 -4.47 2.36 7.34
N MET A 129 -4.51 2.02 6.04
CA MET A 129 -5.72 1.48 5.42
C MET A 129 -6.12 0.14 6.02
N ALA A 130 -5.19 -0.83 6.02
CA ALA A 130 -5.46 -2.15 6.59
C ALA A 130 -5.71 -2.08 8.11
N LEU A 131 -5.00 -1.18 8.81
CA LEU A 131 -5.22 -0.92 10.23
C LEU A 131 -6.65 -0.44 10.48
N HIS A 132 -7.14 0.51 9.67
CA HIS A 132 -8.48 1.06 9.83
C HIS A 132 -9.56 0.03 9.51
N LEU A 133 -9.43 -0.71 8.41
CA LEU A 133 -10.37 -1.75 8.02
C LEU A 133 -10.54 -2.81 9.12
N GLU A 134 -9.43 -3.31 9.67
CA GLU A 134 -9.48 -4.33 10.72
C GLU A 134 -10.00 -3.76 12.04
N LYS A 135 -9.60 -2.53 12.38
CA LYS A 135 -10.11 -1.82 13.58
C LYS A 135 -11.61 -1.55 13.50
N SER A 136 -12.17 -1.36 12.31
CA SER A 136 -13.62 -1.23 12.09
C SER A 136 -14.39 -2.52 12.32
N GLY A 137 -13.70 -3.62 12.62
CA GLY A 137 -14.30 -4.92 12.94
C GLY A 137 -14.61 -5.77 11.71
N ILE A 138 -13.98 -5.49 10.57
CA ILE A 138 -14.06 -6.32 9.38
C ILE A 138 -13.07 -7.49 9.53
N PRO A 139 -13.49 -8.76 9.43
CA PRO A 139 -12.57 -9.88 9.32
C PRO A 139 -11.69 -9.70 8.09
N LEU A 140 -10.40 -9.38 8.30
CA LEU A 140 -9.49 -8.95 7.24
C LEU A 140 -8.27 -9.85 7.14
N SER A 141 -7.87 -10.17 5.92
CA SER A 141 -6.57 -10.73 5.59
C SER A 141 -5.83 -9.82 4.60
N THR A 142 -4.51 -9.73 4.74
CA THR A 142 -3.66 -8.95 3.83
C THR A 142 -2.57 -9.81 3.23
N ILE A 143 -2.18 -9.51 1.97
CA ILE A 143 -1.10 -10.22 1.30
C ILE A 143 0.15 -9.33 1.31
N TYR A 144 1.30 -9.90 1.70
CA TYR A 144 2.55 -9.17 1.74
C TYR A 144 3.72 -9.99 1.22
N ARG A 145 4.76 -9.29 0.77
CA ARG A 145 6.07 -9.88 0.46
C ARG A 145 7.00 -9.65 1.65
N PRO A 146 7.64 -10.71 2.19
CA PRO A 146 8.66 -10.56 3.24
C PRO A 146 9.80 -9.66 2.80
N LEU A 147 10.36 -8.90 3.73
CA LEU A 147 11.57 -8.12 3.49
C LEU A 147 12.77 -9.02 3.28
N ASN A 148 13.68 -8.60 2.41
CA ASN A 148 14.93 -9.32 2.19
C ASN A 148 15.83 -9.35 3.45
N ASN A 149 15.78 -8.30 4.28
CA ASN A 149 16.50 -8.25 5.56
C ASN A 149 15.71 -9.03 6.60
N ILE A 150 16.21 -10.19 6.98
CA ILE A 150 15.54 -11.15 7.90
C ILE A 150 15.32 -10.57 9.30
N PHE A 151 16.21 -9.70 9.78
CA PHE A 151 16.09 -9.08 11.11
C PHE A 151 14.97 -8.05 11.13
N LEU A 152 14.91 -7.18 10.12
CA LEU A 152 13.83 -6.21 9.96
C LEU A 152 12.49 -6.89 9.70
N ASN A 153 12.48 -7.97 8.91
CA ASN A 153 11.26 -8.69 8.59
C ASN A 153 10.54 -9.21 9.84
N LYS A 154 11.28 -9.75 10.81
CA LYS A 154 10.71 -10.23 12.08
C LYS A 154 10.01 -9.10 12.85
N ILE A 155 10.60 -7.90 12.87
CA ILE A 155 10.00 -6.74 13.53
C ILE A 155 8.76 -6.27 12.80
N MET A 156 8.85 -6.15 11.46
CA MET A 156 7.70 -5.74 10.65
C MET A 156 6.53 -6.71 10.77
N GLU A 157 6.77 -8.01 10.68
CA GLU A 157 5.73 -9.03 10.86
C GLU A 157 5.06 -8.90 12.25
N ARG A 158 5.85 -8.71 13.32
CA ARG A 158 5.32 -8.50 14.68
C ARG A 158 4.44 -7.24 14.75
N ILE A 159 4.91 -6.11 14.20
CA ILE A 159 4.15 -4.86 14.20
C ILE A 159 2.86 -5.00 13.39
N ARG A 160 2.93 -5.58 12.19
CA ARG A 160 1.76 -5.79 11.33
C ARG A 160 0.73 -6.69 11.98
N ASN A 161 1.13 -7.87 12.46
CA ASN A 161 0.22 -8.80 13.10
C ASN A 161 -0.45 -8.21 14.35
N LYS A 162 0.29 -7.40 15.12
CA LYS A 162 -0.22 -6.85 16.39
C LYS A 162 -1.03 -5.57 16.22
N TYR A 163 -0.69 -4.72 15.24
CA TYR A 163 -1.22 -3.36 15.18
C TYR A 163 -1.90 -3.00 13.85
N ILE A 164 -1.73 -3.77 12.79
CA ILE A 164 -2.29 -3.46 11.48
C ILE A 164 -3.39 -4.46 11.11
N CYS A 165 -3.04 -5.72 10.92
CA CYS A 165 -3.98 -6.78 10.60
C CYS A 165 -3.41 -8.12 11.06
N GLU A 166 -4.16 -8.90 11.83
CA GLU A 166 -3.69 -10.16 12.40
C GLU A 166 -3.40 -11.22 11.32
N LYS A 167 -4.25 -11.34 10.32
CA LYS A 167 -4.13 -12.37 9.29
C LYS A 167 -3.25 -11.89 8.12
N GLN A 168 -1.94 -11.92 8.33
CA GLN A 168 -0.94 -11.64 7.30
C GLN A 168 -0.63 -12.90 6.48
N ILE A 169 -0.72 -12.80 5.16
CA ILE A 169 -0.47 -13.90 4.21
C ILE A 169 0.79 -13.60 3.41
N LYS A 170 1.80 -14.46 3.50
CA LYS A 170 3.00 -14.38 2.66
C LYS A 170 2.65 -14.70 1.21
N LYS A 171 3.11 -13.88 0.26
CA LYS A 171 2.97 -14.14 -1.17
C LYS A 171 3.59 -15.51 -1.53
N GLY A 172 2.93 -16.25 -2.43
CA GLY A 172 3.38 -17.55 -2.95
C GLY A 172 2.29 -18.62 -2.88
N ILE A 173 2.60 -19.84 -3.33
CA ILE A 173 1.63 -20.96 -3.42
C ILE A 173 1.00 -21.28 -2.07
N GLY A 174 1.80 -21.36 -1.01
CA GLY A 174 1.29 -21.59 0.36
C GLY A 174 0.37 -20.47 0.85
N GLY A 175 0.65 -19.23 0.44
CA GLY A 175 -0.20 -18.07 0.71
C GLY A 175 -1.56 -18.17 0.04
N MET A 176 -1.63 -18.63 -1.22
CA MET A 176 -2.91 -18.81 -1.91
C MET A 176 -3.79 -19.88 -1.25
N LYS A 177 -3.22 -20.98 -0.79
CA LYS A 177 -3.97 -22.01 -0.03
C LYS A 177 -4.56 -21.41 1.26
N LYS A 178 -3.75 -20.63 2.00
CA LYS A 178 -4.19 -19.95 3.22
C LYS A 178 -5.29 -18.91 2.92
N LEU A 179 -5.15 -18.16 1.84
CA LEU A 179 -6.15 -17.19 1.41
C LEU A 179 -7.51 -17.83 1.14
N ILE A 180 -7.52 -18.94 0.38
CA ILE A 180 -8.75 -19.69 0.07
C ILE A 180 -9.40 -20.22 1.37
N LYS A 181 -8.61 -20.70 2.33
CA LYS A 181 -9.12 -21.13 3.63
C LYS A 181 -9.79 -19.97 4.37
N LEU A 182 -9.11 -18.83 4.51
CA LEU A 182 -9.65 -17.65 5.17
C LEU A 182 -10.92 -17.12 4.47
N LYS A 183 -11.04 -17.28 3.14
CA LYS A 183 -12.28 -16.97 2.43
C LYS A 183 -13.46 -17.83 2.87
N LYS A 184 -13.24 -19.12 3.15
CA LYS A 184 -14.30 -19.99 3.72
C LYS A 184 -14.69 -19.57 5.14
N ASP A 185 -13.73 -19.00 5.88
CA ASP A 185 -13.95 -18.47 7.23
C ASP A 185 -14.48 -17.01 7.24
N ASN A 186 -15.06 -16.55 6.14
CA ASN A 186 -15.66 -15.22 5.92
C ASN A 186 -14.69 -14.01 6.03
N TYR A 187 -13.38 -14.20 5.77
CA TYR A 187 -12.44 -13.08 5.75
C TYR A 187 -12.48 -12.31 4.43
N SER A 188 -12.61 -11.00 4.50
CA SER A 188 -12.28 -10.08 3.39
C SER A 188 -10.78 -10.06 3.13
N THR A 189 -10.38 -9.62 1.95
CA THR A 189 -8.94 -9.58 1.59
C THR A 189 -8.57 -8.19 1.11
N ALA A 190 -7.49 -7.62 1.66
CA ALA A 190 -6.93 -6.37 1.17
C ALA A 190 -5.57 -6.62 0.48
N LEU A 191 -5.39 -6.05 -0.71
CA LEU A 191 -4.15 -6.19 -1.46
C LEU A 191 -3.81 -4.93 -2.26
N MET A 192 -2.49 -4.71 -2.41
CA MET A 192 -1.94 -3.67 -3.28
C MET A 192 -1.77 -4.26 -4.69
N ILE A 193 -2.27 -3.55 -5.71
CA ILE A 193 -2.24 -4.01 -7.10
C ILE A 193 -1.27 -3.23 -7.99
N ASP A 194 -0.57 -2.26 -7.42
CA ASP A 194 0.25 -1.28 -8.12
C ASP A 194 1.67 -1.75 -8.48
N GLN A 195 2.10 -2.90 -7.98
CA GLN A 195 3.43 -3.43 -8.28
C GLN A 195 3.39 -4.50 -9.38
N ARG A 196 4.49 -4.59 -10.13
CA ARG A 196 4.69 -5.64 -11.14
C ARG A 196 4.69 -7.03 -10.49
N VAL A 197 3.95 -7.94 -11.08
CA VAL A 197 3.88 -9.36 -10.66
C VAL A 197 4.20 -10.24 -11.86
N SER A 198 5.31 -10.97 -11.81
CA SER A 198 5.79 -11.80 -12.95
C SER A 198 4.78 -12.87 -13.36
N GLU A 199 4.02 -13.38 -12.41
CA GLU A 199 2.96 -14.40 -12.60
C GLU A 199 1.60 -13.76 -12.97
N GLY A 200 1.56 -12.44 -13.15
CA GLY A 200 0.37 -11.70 -13.58
C GLY A 200 0.16 -11.77 -15.08
N ILE A 201 -0.84 -11.05 -15.55
CA ILE A 201 -1.12 -10.88 -16.98
C ILE A 201 -0.66 -9.50 -17.46
N LYS A 202 -0.42 -9.40 -18.77
CA LYS A 202 -0.26 -8.12 -19.43
C LYS A 202 -1.61 -7.40 -19.45
N SER A 203 -1.68 -6.29 -18.76
CA SER A 203 -2.86 -5.46 -18.60
C SER A 203 -2.50 -4.00 -18.88
N ASN A 204 -3.45 -3.24 -19.39
CA ASN A 204 -3.23 -1.83 -19.67
C ASN A 204 -3.05 -1.05 -18.36
N PHE A 205 -2.01 -0.21 -18.30
CA PHE A 205 -1.73 0.69 -17.19
C PHE A 205 -1.08 1.97 -17.73
N PHE A 206 -1.81 3.07 -17.68
CA PHE A 206 -1.46 4.33 -18.35
C PHE A 206 -1.17 4.15 -19.85
N ASN A 207 -2.07 3.49 -20.54
CA ASN A 207 -1.97 3.19 -21.97
C ASN A 207 -0.71 2.41 -22.38
N LYS A 208 -0.10 1.68 -21.44
CA LYS A 208 1.06 0.81 -21.66
C LYS A 208 0.86 -0.53 -21.00
N GLU A 209 1.34 -1.59 -21.62
CA GLU A 209 1.29 -2.94 -21.03
C GLU A 209 2.15 -3.02 -19.76
N ALA A 210 1.57 -3.58 -18.71
CA ALA A 210 2.27 -3.86 -17.47
C ALA A 210 1.78 -5.18 -16.85
N PHE A 211 2.70 -6.02 -16.36
CA PHE A 211 2.33 -7.24 -15.67
C PHE A 211 1.61 -6.95 -14.36
N THR A 212 0.33 -7.28 -14.30
CA THR A 212 -0.58 -6.98 -13.18
C THR A 212 -1.08 -8.26 -12.53
N THR A 213 -1.23 -8.24 -11.22
CA THR A 213 -1.81 -9.36 -10.47
C THR A 213 -3.28 -9.56 -10.83
N THR A 214 -3.67 -10.81 -11.04
CA THR A 214 -5.06 -11.20 -11.30
C THR A 214 -5.81 -11.63 -10.05
N ILE A 215 -5.17 -11.63 -8.88
CA ILE A 215 -5.76 -12.12 -7.63
C ILE A 215 -7.10 -11.45 -7.32
N PRO A 216 -7.28 -10.11 -7.40
CA PRO A 216 -8.57 -9.49 -7.14
C PRO A 216 -9.66 -9.98 -8.08
N ALA A 217 -9.37 -10.03 -9.38
CA ALA A 217 -10.31 -10.49 -10.40
C ALA A 217 -10.70 -11.97 -10.20
N GLN A 218 -9.73 -12.83 -9.88
CA GLN A 218 -9.97 -14.23 -9.58
C GLN A 218 -10.83 -14.41 -8.32
N LEU A 219 -10.58 -13.65 -7.26
CA LEU A 219 -11.37 -13.71 -6.03
C LEU A 219 -12.81 -13.21 -6.27
N ALA A 220 -12.97 -12.08 -6.97
CA ALA A 220 -14.26 -11.51 -7.29
C ALA A 220 -15.14 -12.51 -8.08
N LYS A 221 -14.58 -13.12 -9.12
CA LYS A 221 -15.30 -14.13 -9.93
C LYS A 221 -15.58 -15.41 -9.15
N LYS A 222 -14.55 -16.02 -8.55
CA LYS A 222 -14.66 -17.33 -7.90
C LYS A 222 -15.63 -17.31 -6.73
N PHE A 223 -15.66 -16.23 -5.95
CA PHE A 223 -16.48 -16.12 -4.75
C PHE A 223 -17.69 -15.21 -4.93
N LYS A 224 -17.90 -14.66 -6.13
CA LYS A 224 -19.02 -13.72 -6.45
C LYS A 224 -19.11 -12.57 -5.46
N ILE A 225 -17.95 -12.00 -5.10
CA ILE A 225 -17.83 -10.92 -4.11
C ILE A 225 -17.37 -9.61 -4.78
N PRO A 226 -17.87 -8.46 -4.30
CA PRO A 226 -17.49 -7.17 -4.88
C PRO A 226 -16.04 -6.79 -4.55
N VAL A 227 -15.50 -5.93 -5.39
CA VAL A 227 -14.20 -5.27 -5.18
C VAL A 227 -14.45 -3.86 -4.66
N VAL A 228 -13.80 -3.48 -3.57
CA VAL A 228 -13.92 -2.16 -2.94
C VAL A 228 -12.59 -1.42 -3.07
N PRO A 229 -12.51 -0.39 -3.92
CA PRO A 229 -11.33 0.44 -3.98
C PRO A 229 -11.18 1.29 -2.71
N ILE A 230 -9.99 1.31 -2.15
CA ILE A 230 -9.63 2.14 -0.99
C ILE A 230 -8.40 2.96 -1.29
N PHE A 231 -8.43 4.24 -0.98
CA PHE A 231 -7.34 5.17 -1.22
C PHE A 231 -6.96 5.88 0.06
N ILE A 232 -5.69 6.16 0.27
CA ILE A 232 -5.21 7.00 1.36
C ILE A 232 -4.39 8.14 0.81
N GLU A 233 -4.66 9.34 1.27
CA GLU A 233 -3.83 10.50 1.02
C GLU A 233 -3.35 11.13 2.33
N ARG A 234 -2.15 11.70 2.28
CA ARG A 234 -1.62 12.54 3.34
C ARG A 234 -2.08 13.97 3.09
N ILE A 235 -2.69 14.56 4.11
CA ILE A 235 -3.08 15.97 4.16
C ILE A 235 -2.26 16.67 5.25
N ASP A 236 -1.94 17.94 5.05
CA ASP A 236 -1.21 18.78 6.03
C ASP A 236 0.04 18.09 6.64
N ASN A 237 0.76 17.35 5.83
CA ASN A 237 2.00 16.63 6.17
C ASN A 237 1.87 15.51 7.22
N ILE A 238 0.97 15.57 8.17
CA ILE A 238 0.88 14.67 9.34
C ILE A 238 -0.51 14.09 9.57
N ASN A 239 -1.49 14.52 8.80
CA ASN A 239 -2.86 14.01 8.82
C ASN A 239 -3.10 13.15 7.58
N PHE A 240 -4.11 12.30 7.65
CA PHE A 240 -4.47 11.39 6.57
C PHE A 240 -5.96 11.43 6.33
N LYS A 241 -6.33 11.18 5.08
CA LYS A 241 -7.70 10.89 4.68
C LYS A 241 -7.74 9.52 4.01
N ILE A 242 -8.54 8.62 4.53
CA ILE A 242 -8.85 7.33 3.91
C ILE A 242 -10.19 7.46 3.21
N ILE A 243 -10.23 7.12 1.93
CA ILE A 243 -11.40 7.22 1.07
C ILE A 243 -11.79 5.82 0.64
N ILE A 244 -12.97 5.37 1.03
CA ILE A 244 -13.52 4.07 0.69
C ILE A 244 -14.54 4.31 -0.41
N LYS A 245 -14.32 3.69 -1.57
CA LYS A 245 -15.20 3.86 -2.73
C LYS A 245 -16.31 2.82 -2.72
N GLU A 246 -17.38 3.07 -3.49
CA GLU A 246 -18.47 2.14 -3.66
C GLU A 246 -18.00 0.76 -4.16
N PRO A 247 -18.59 -0.32 -3.66
CA PRO A 247 -18.30 -1.66 -4.13
C PRO A 247 -18.63 -1.86 -5.61
N ILE A 248 -17.72 -2.49 -6.34
CA ILE A 248 -17.87 -2.82 -7.76
C ILE A 248 -18.12 -4.32 -7.88
N SER A 249 -19.24 -4.68 -8.48
CA SER A 249 -19.57 -6.08 -8.78
C SER A 249 -19.29 -6.40 -10.24
N PHE A 250 -18.80 -7.61 -10.48
CA PHE A 250 -18.51 -8.13 -11.81
C PHE A 250 -19.42 -9.32 -12.12
N THR A 251 -19.77 -9.49 -13.38
CA THR A 251 -20.59 -10.60 -13.85
C THR A 251 -19.76 -11.84 -14.20
N GLU A 252 -20.39 -12.97 -14.43
CA GLU A 252 -19.71 -14.17 -14.89
C GLU A 252 -19.13 -14.03 -16.31
N GLU A 253 -19.71 -13.16 -17.13
CA GLU A 253 -19.26 -12.85 -18.48
C GLU A 253 -17.97 -12.01 -18.51
N ASP A 254 -17.71 -11.24 -17.45
CA ASP A 254 -16.51 -10.41 -17.37
C ASP A 254 -15.25 -11.29 -17.32
N SER A 255 -14.37 -11.15 -18.31
CA SER A 255 -13.09 -11.86 -18.31
C SER A 255 -12.16 -11.33 -17.19
N ILE A 256 -11.25 -12.20 -16.72
CA ILE A 256 -10.20 -11.82 -15.76
C ILE A 256 -9.40 -10.61 -16.27
N LYS A 257 -9.12 -10.57 -17.60
CA LYS A 257 -8.40 -9.45 -18.20
C LYS A 257 -9.21 -8.16 -18.12
N LYS A 258 -10.49 -8.17 -18.50
CA LYS A 258 -11.39 -7.00 -18.42
C LYS A 258 -11.43 -6.44 -17.00
N ILE A 259 -11.68 -7.28 -16.01
CA ILE A 259 -11.69 -6.87 -14.60
C ILE A 259 -10.35 -6.26 -14.19
N THR A 260 -9.23 -6.90 -14.55
CA THR A 260 -7.89 -6.40 -14.21
C THR A 260 -7.60 -5.04 -14.85
N ASP A 261 -8.02 -4.82 -16.11
CA ASP A 261 -7.88 -3.54 -16.80
C ASP A 261 -8.71 -2.44 -16.12
N GLU A 262 -9.96 -2.74 -15.73
CA GLU A 262 -10.81 -1.79 -15.00
C GLU A 262 -10.23 -1.42 -13.62
N LEU A 263 -9.68 -2.38 -12.89
CA LEU A 263 -9.02 -2.11 -11.61
C LEU A 263 -7.76 -1.26 -11.79
N ASN A 264 -7.01 -1.43 -12.88
CA ASN A 264 -5.90 -0.55 -13.22
C ASN A 264 -6.36 0.88 -13.50
N ILE A 265 -7.46 1.09 -14.23
CA ILE A 265 -8.03 2.43 -14.50
C ILE A 265 -8.38 3.14 -13.19
N ILE A 266 -8.95 2.42 -12.23
CA ILE A 266 -9.25 2.96 -10.90
C ILE A 266 -7.96 3.38 -10.18
N LEU A 267 -6.94 2.52 -10.22
CA LEU A 267 -5.63 2.80 -9.63
C LEU A 267 -4.94 4.00 -10.28
N GLU A 268 -5.04 4.16 -11.61
CA GLU A 268 -4.52 5.31 -12.35
C GLU A 268 -5.13 6.62 -11.86
N LYS A 269 -6.46 6.66 -11.68
CA LYS A 269 -7.16 7.82 -11.13
C LYS A 269 -6.65 8.17 -9.71
N MET A 270 -6.43 7.18 -8.85
CA MET A 270 -5.86 7.39 -7.52
C MET A 270 -4.44 7.98 -7.60
N ILE A 271 -3.60 7.47 -8.51
CA ILE A 271 -2.23 7.96 -8.70
C ILE A 271 -2.22 9.41 -9.17
N LEU A 272 -3.08 9.76 -10.13
CA LEU A 272 -3.17 11.11 -10.68
C LEU A 272 -3.73 12.12 -9.67
N GLN A 273 -4.52 11.68 -8.70
CA GLN A 273 -5.04 12.54 -7.64
C GLN A 273 -3.92 13.06 -6.73
N LYS A 274 -2.93 12.24 -6.37
CA LYS A 274 -1.80 12.60 -5.50
C LYS A 274 -0.49 11.97 -5.98
N PRO A 275 0.03 12.37 -7.16
CA PRO A 275 1.17 11.68 -7.78
C PRO A 275 2.45 11.70 -6.93
N GLY A 276 2.67 12.74 -6.12
CA GLY A 276 3.80 12.82 -5.21
C GLY A 276 3.76 11.84 -4.02
N GLN A 277 2.67 11.11 -3.84
CA GLN A 277 2.51 10.16 -2.73
C GLN A 277 2.54 8.70 -3.17
N TRP A 278 2.74 8.42 -4.47
CA TRP A 278 2.86 7.06 -5.01
C TRP A 278 4.31 6.62 -5.24
N ILE A 279 4.50 5.30 -5.37
CA ILE A 279 5.81 4.61 -5.45
C ILE A 279 6.42 4.61 -6.87
N TRP A 280 6.84 5.76 -7.41
CA TRP A 280 7.47 5.84 -8.75
C TRP A 280 8.80 5.10 -8.87
N SER A 281 9.44 4.74 -7.76
CA SER A 281 10.73 4.03 -7.73
C SER A 281 10.61 2.53 -8.04
N HIS A 282 9.40 1.97 -8.13
CA HIS A 282 9.16 0.59 -8.55
C HIS A 282 9.17 0.46 -10.07
N ASN A 283 9.83 -0.57 -10.61
CA ASN A 283 9.87 -0.81 -12.06
C ASN A 283 8.57 -1.50 -12.53
N ARG A 284 7.50 -0.71 -12.63
CA ARG A 284 6.13 -1.18 -12.91
C ARG A 284 5.96 -1.73 -14.33
N TRP A 285 6.70 -1.17 -15.30
CA TRP A 285 6.60 -1.48 -16.73
C TRP A 285 7.82 -2.26 -17.26
N LYS A 286 8.50 -3.02 -16.42
CA LYS A 286 9.61 -3.87 -16.84
C LYS A 286 9.10 -5.09 -17.61
#